data_eb0a0cfb12f12ce07fdf784303b75478
#
_entry.id   eb0a0cfb12f12ce07fdf784303b75478
#
_cell.length_a   1.000
_cell.length_b   1.000
_cell.length_c   1.000
_cell.angle_alpha   90.00
_cell.angle_beta   90.00
_cell.angle_gamma   90.00
#
_symmetry.space_group_name_H-M   'P 1'
#
loop_
_entity.id
_entity.type
_entity.pdbx_description
1 polymer ?
#
loop_
_entity_poly.entity_id
_entity_poly.type
_entity_poly.pdbx_seq_one_letter_code
_entity_poly.pdbx_strand_id
1 'polypeptide(L)'
;MQANFRSKKFFNLFNIPLLFYLTIFEINFLNKRLDANTKPPASQEDIFLYKQMGASYLCKSINDKIDFDFKKAFAVSTYTFAEVIFSKHGNLIKEAGKEKLTTERVLYIGEIEILNSAIKICPKQVPSKIKKKFENTLNKIKKQKNKKK
;
A
#
# COMPACT_ATOMS: atom_id res chain seq x y z
N MET A 1 12.54 57.39 54.31
CA MET A 1 12.21 57.56 52.88
C MET A 1 11.75 56.20 52.34
N GLN A 2 10.44 56.05 52.21
CA GLN A 2 9.82 54.83 51.66
C GLN A 2 9.43 55.11 50.21
N ALA A 3 9.99 54.38 49.28
CA ALA A 3 9.64 54.44 47.88
C ALA A 3 8.54 53.38 47.60
N ASN A 4 7.27 53.85 47.42
CA ASN A 4 6.15 53.07 47.02
C ASN A 4 6.27 52.72 45.53
N PHE A 5 6.58 51.46 45.23
CA PHE A 5 6.57 50.92 43.84
C PHE A 5 5.18 50.42 43.54
N ARG A 6 4.33 51.27 42.97
CA ARG A 6 3.04 50.90 42.41
C ARG A 6 3.25 50.11 41.11
N SER A 7 3.25 48.78 41.21
CA SER A 7 3.14 47.90 40.08
C SER A 7 1.79 48.07 39.40
N LYS A 8 1.77 48.76 38.26
CA LYS A 8 0.60 48.84 37.39
C LYS A 8 0.38 47.51 36.70
N LYS A 9 -0.76 46.89 37.00
CA LYS A 9 -1.32 45.75 36.27
C LYS A 9 -1.58 46.12 34.80
N PHE A 10 -0.58 45.95 33.95
CA PHE A 10 -0.70 46.03 32.50
C PHE A 10 -0.69 44.62 31.88
N PHE A 11 -1.38 43.72 32.53
CA PHE A 11 -1.59 42.38 32.06
C PHE A 11 -3.10 42.20 31.93
N ASN A 12 -3.67 42.16 30.71
CA ASN A 12 -4.90 41.40 30.50
C ASN A 12 -5.84 41.91 29.39
N LEU A 13 -5.34 42.45 28.27
CA LEU A 13 -6.30 42.58 27.15
C LEU A 13 -5.78 42.04 25.80
N PHE A 14 -4.48 41.72 25.70
CA PHE A 14 -3.91 41.25 24.43
C PHE A 14 -3.70 39.72 24.33
N ASN A 15 -3.79 39.01 25.47
CA ASN A 15 -3.50 37.57 25.50
C ASN A 15 -4.70 36.63 25.25
N ILE A 16 -5.94 37.14 25.42
CA ILE A 16 -7.14 36.30 25.23
C ILE A 16 -7.36 35.89 23.77
N PRO A 17 -7.25 36.78 22.77
CA PRO A 17 -7.42 36.36 21.37
C PRO A 17 -6.30 35.44 20.88
N LEU A 18 -5.07 35.59 21.38
CA LEU A 18 -3.94 34.72 20.97
C LEU A 18 -4.12 33.29 21.51
N LEU A 19 -4.56 33.13 22.75
CA LEU A 19 -4.85 31.82 23.33
C LEU A 19 -6.02 31.13 22.61
N PHE A 20 -7.05 31.88 22.22
CA PHE A 20 -8.17 31.34 21.44
C PHE A 20 -7.75 30.91 20.04
N TYR A 21 -6.83 31.65 19.40
CA TYR A 21 -6.27 31.26 18.07
C TYR A 21 -5.42 30.01 18.15
N LEU A 22 -4.61 29.84 19.21
CA LEU A 22 -3.80 28.66 19.42
C LEU A 22 -4.65 27.41 19.67
N THR A 23 -5.74 27.52 20.46
CA THR A 23 -6.63 26.38 20.71
C THR A 23 -7.40 25.94 19.46
N ILE A 24 -7.84 26.88 18.62
CA ILE A 24 -8.52 26.56 17.35
C ILE A 24 -7.53 25.91 16.37
N PHE A 25 -6.27 26.35 16.35
CA PHE A 25 -5.24 25.77 15.50
C PHE A 25 -4.92 24.33 15.91
N GLU A 26 -4.82 24.04 17.20
CA GLU A 26 -4.58 22.69 17.71
C GLU A 26 -5.74 21.73 17.45
N ILE A 27 -7.00 22.19 17.59
CA ILE A 27 -8.18 21.37 17.29
C ILE A 27 -8.23 21.00 15.80
N ASN A 28 -7.92 21.93 14.90
CA ASN A 28 -7.86 21.64 13.46
C ASN A 28 -6.70 20.71 13.09
N PHE A 29 -5.58 20.79 13.79
CA PHE A 29 -4.43 19.92 13.58
C PHE A 29 -4.68 18.50 14.12
N LEU A 30 -5.36 18.37 15.26
CA LEU A 30 -5.79 17.09 15.83
C LEU A 30 -6.84 16.40 14.96
N ASN A 31 -7.82 17.14 14.43
CA ASN A 31 -8.82 16.58 13.51
C ASN A 31 -8.19 16.07 12.20
N LYS A 32 -7.18 16.78 11.64
CA LYS A 32 -6.42 16.26 10.49
C LYS A 32 -5.61 15.01 10.82
N ARG A 33 -5.12 14.84 12.06
CA ARG A 33 -4.42 13.62 12.48
C ARG A 33 -5.35 12.42 12.68
N LEU A 34 -6.61 12.66 13.05
CA LEU A 34 -7.62 11.58 13.19
C LEU A 34 -8.03 11.02 11.82
N ASP A 35 -8.11 11.87 10.78
CA ASP A 35 -8.34 11.42 9.41
C ASP A 35 -7.11 10.74 8.76
N ALA A 36 -5.89 11.06 9.23
CA ALA A 36 -4.66 10.47 8.73
C ALA A 36 -4.48 8.97 9.08
N ASN A 37 -5.36 8.40 9.90
CA ASN A 37 -5.27 7.00 10.32
C ASN A 37 -6.00 6.01 9.39
N THR A 38 -6.73 6.49 8.38
CA THR A 38 -7.32 5.66 7.33
C THR A 38 -6.36 5.58 6.16
N LYS A 39 -5.66 4.46 6.03
CA LYS A 39 -4.80 4.20 4.87
C LYS A 39 -5.64 4.23 3.60
N PRO A 40 -5.25 5.00 2.57
CA PRO A 40 -6.00 5.04 1.32
C PRO A 40 -5.93 3.65 0.64
N PRO A 41 -7.03 3.18 0.01
CA PRO A 41 -7.00 1.94 -0.74
C PRO A 41 -6.02 2.05 -1.92
N ALA A 42 -5.31 0.95 -2.21
CA ALA A 42 -4.43 0.87 -3.37
C ALA A 42 -5.21 1.14 -4.65
N SER A 43 -4.74 2.10 -5.43
CA SER A 43 -5.29 2.42 -6.75
C SER A 43 -4.81 1.43 -7.81
N GLN A 44 -5.36 1.55 -9.03
CA GLN A 44 -4.92 0.75 -10.17
C GLN A 44 -3.45 1.03 -10.53
N GLU A 45 -3.03 2.28 -10.41
CA GLU A 45 -1.65 2.72 -10.62
C GLU A 45 -0.70 2.14 -9.57
N ASP A 46 -1.12 2.10 -8.30
CA ASP A 46 -0.35 1.45 -7.23
C ASP A 46 -0.16 -0.04 -7.51
N ILE A 47 -1.24 -0.75 -7.83
CA ILE A 47 -1.19 -2.17 -8.19
C ILE A 47 -0.30 -2.40 -9.41
N PHE A 48 -0.41 -1.54 -10.43
CA PHE A 48 0.46 -1.62 -11.61
C PHE A 48 1.93 -1.45 -11.23
N LEU A 49 2.27 -0.45 -10.42
CA LEU A 49 3.64 -0.21 -9.96
C LEU A 49 4.18 -1.41 -9.17
N TYR A 50 3.44 -1.88 -8.18
CA TYR A 50 3.91 -2.95 -7.29
C TYR A 50 4.08 -4.28 -8.01
N LYS A 51 3.18 -4.64 -8.93
CA LYS A 51 3.36 -5.85 -9.74
C LYS A 51 4.54 -5.76 -10.70
N GLN A 52 4.82 -4.59 -11.27
CA GLN A 52 5.98 -4.40 -12.15
C GLN A 52 7.29 -4.50 -11.36
N MET A 53 7.33 -3.93 -10.17
CA MET A 53 8.49 -4.08 -9.28
C MET A 53 8.70 -5.55 -8.90
N GLY A 54 7.64 -6.26 -8.47
CA GLY A 54 7.72 -7.69 -8.12
C GLY A 54 8.14 -8.57 -9.31
N ALA A 55 7.57 -8.35 -10.49
CA ALA A 55 7.93 -9.08 -11.70
C ALA A 55 9.37 -8.80 -12.14
N SER A 56 9.82 -7.54 -12.06
CA SER A 56 11.20 -7.17 -12.36
C SER A 56 12.19 -7.82 -11.40
N TYR A 57 11.88 -7.82 -10.10
CA TYR A 57 12.69 -8.53 -9.10
C TYR A 57 12.77 -10.02 -9.42
N LEU A 58 11.61 -10.67 -9.66
CA LEU A 58 11.56 -12.08 -10.03
C LEU A 58 12.45 -12.38 -11.25
N CYS A 59 12.26 -11.66 -12.35
CA CYS A 59 13.02 -11.84 -13.58
C CYS A 59 14.52 -11.63 -13.40
N LYS A 60 14.93 -10.64 -12.59
CA LYS A 60 16.34 -10.36 -12.33
C LYS A 60 16.97 -11.44 -11.43
N SER A 61 16.25 -11.91 -10.42
CA SER A 61 16.74 -12.92 -9.48
C SER A 61 16.96 -14.29 -10.12
N ILE A 62 16.15 -14.67 -11.11
CA ILE A 62 16.21 -15.99 -11.78
C ILE A 62 17.05 -15.99 -13.06
N ASN A 63 17.77 -14.91 -13.36
CA ASN A 63 18.66 -14.89 -14.52
C ASN A 63 19.96 -15.68 -14.23
N ASP A 64 20.62 -16.13 -15.30
CA ASP A 64 21.80 -17.00 -15.25
C ASP A 64 22.97 -16.45 -14.41
N LYS A 65 23.02 -15.13 -14.16
CA LYS A 65 24.08 -14.50 -13.37
C LYS A 65 23.83 -14.60 -11.86
N ILE A 66 22.56 -14.58 -11.44
CA ILE A 66 22.15 -14.64 -10.03
C ILE A 66 21.72 -16.04 -9.65
N ASP A 67 21.07 -16.75 -10.57
CA ASP A 67 20.63 -18.15 -10.46
C ASP A 67 19.85 -18.47 -9.17
N PHE A 68 18.94 -17.56 -8.80
CA PHE A 68 18.11 -17.77 -7.63
C PHE A 68 16.94 -18.69 -7.98
N ASP A 69 16.62 -19.64 -7.10
CA ASP A 69 15.50 -20.56 -7.30
C ASP A 69 14.19 -19.84 -7.61
N PHE A 70 13.51 -20.24 -8.68
CA PHE A 70 12.28 -19.60 -9.15
C PHE A 70 11.20 -19.51 -8.05
N LYS A 71 10.98 -20.59 -7.28
CA LYS A 71 9.93 -20.61 -6.27
C LYS A 71 10.24 -19.64 -5.14
N LYS A 72 11.51 -19.58 -4.71
CA LYS A 72 11.97 -18.65 -3.68
C LYS A 72 11.86 -17.21 -4.16
N ALA A 73 12.35 -16.90 -5.37
CA ALA A 73 12.23 -15.55 -5.95
C ALA A 73 10.76 -15.13 -6.11
N PHE A 74 9.91 -16.03 -6.57
CA PHE A 74 8.47 -15.77 -6.72
C PHE A 74 7.78 -15.54 -5.37
N ALA A 75 8.09 -16.37 -4.36
CA ALA A 75 7.55 -16.19 -3.02
C ALA A 75 7.95 -14.82 -2.44
N VAL A 76 9.26 -14.46 -2.50
CA VAL A 76 9.72 -13.15 -2.01
C VAL A 76 9.01 -12.01 -2.73
N SER A 77 8.88 -12.06 -4.06
CA SER A 77 8.17 -11.04 -4.84
C SER A 77 6.72 -10.88 -4.38
N THR A 78 6.04 -12.00 -4.15
CA THR A 78 4.62 -12.02 -3.76
C THR A 78 4.42 -11.52 -2.33
N TYR A 79 5.28 -11.95 -1.39
CA TYR A 79 5.24 -11.45 -0.01
C TYR A 79 5.55 -9.97 0.05
N THR A 80 6.53 -9.47 -0.72
CA THR A 80 6.83 -8.04 -0.80
C THR A 80 5.64 -7.23 -1.32
N PHE A 81 4.95 -7.72 -2.35
CA PHE A 81 3.71 -7.10 -2.83
C PHE A 81 2.66 -7.02 -1.72
N ALA A 82 2.40 -8.14 -1.03
CA ALA A 82 1.42 -8.19 0.05
C ALA A 82 1.78 -7.26 1.21
N GLU A 83 3.06 -7.20 1.59
CA GLU A 83 3.55 -6.32 2.64
C GLU A 83 3.34 -4.84 2.30
N VAL A 84 3.58 -4.43 1.05
CA VAL A 84 3.31 -3.06 0.62
C VAL A 84 1.81 -2.75 0.68
N ILE A 85 0.95 -3.65 0.22
CA ILE A 85 -0.51 -3.48 0.31
C ILE A 85 -0.96 -3.39 1.78
N PHE A 86 -0.41 -4.20 2.67
CA PHE A 86 -0.70 -4.13 4.10
C PHE A 86 -0.20 -2.82 4.72
N SER A 87 1.08 -2.50 4.51
CA SER A 87 1.75 -1.38 5.20
C SER A 87 1.25 -0.02 4.71
N LYS A 88 1.05 0.18 3.40
CA LYS A 88 0.60 1.45 2.82
C LYS A 88 -0.92 1.58 2.72
N HIS A 89 -1.63 0.49 2.47
CA HIS A 89 -3.05 0.51 2.12
C HIS A 89 -3.95 -0.25 3.09
N GLY A 90 -3.39 -0.87 4.14
CA GLY A 90 -4.17 -1.60 5.16
C GLY A 90 -5.02 -2.73 4.58
N ASN A 91 -4.53 -3.41 3.54
CA ASN A 91 -5.22 -4.47 2.78
C ASN A 91 -6.46 -3.98 2.02
N LEU A 92 -6.54 -2.70 1.71
CA LEU A 92 -7.60 -2.12 0.88
C LEU A 92 -7.11 -2.00 -0.57
N ILE A 93 -7.88 -2.55 -1.50
CA ILE A 93 -7.66 -2.41 -2.96
C ILE A 93 -8.95 -1.85 -3.56
N LYS A 94 -8.86 -0.69 -4.23
CA LYS A 94 -10.01 0.06 -4.74
C LYS A 94 -10.94 -0.78 -5.61
N GLU A 95 -10.39 -1.60 -6.52
CA GLU A 95 -11.15 -2.45 -7.43
C GLU A 95 -11.78 -3.68 -6.75
N ALA A 96 -11.30 -4.05 -5.57
CA ALA A 96 -11.86 -5.16 -4.78
C ALA A 96 -13.03 -4.74 -3.89
N GLY A 97 -13.32 -3.43 -3.81
CA GLY A 97 -14.39 -2.88 -2.99
C GLY A 97 -13.90 -2.12 -1.78
N LYS A 98 -14.83 -1.87 -0.83
CA LYS A 98 -14.56 -1.07 0.38
C LYS A 98 -14.06 -1.88 1.57
N GLU A 99 -14.11 -3.20 1.48
CA GLU A 99 -13.74 -4.09 2.59
C GLU A 99 -12.25 -4.44 2.56
N LYS A 100 -11.67 -4.59 3.75
CA LYS A 100 -10.30 -5.07 3.89
C LYS A 100 -10.22 -6.52 3.42
N LEU A 101 -9.26 -6.79 2.56
CA LEU A 101 -8.96 -8.15 2.11
C LEU A 101 -8.18 -8.90 3.20
N THR A 102 -8.34 -10.22 3.24
CA THR A 102 -7.47 -11.07 4.04
C THR A 102 -6.06 -11.11 3.43
N THR A 103 -5.05 -11.42 4.23
CA THR A 103 -3.67 -11.53 3.75
C THR A 103 -3.54 -12.58 2.65
N GLU A 104 -4.23 -13.72 2.76
CA GLU A 104 -4.24 -14.79 1.76
C GLU A 104 -4.82 -14.28 0.44
N ARG A 105 -5.86 -13.44 0.50
CA ARG A 105 -6.47 -12.85 -0.70
C ARG A 105 -5.53 -11.87 -1.39
N VAL A 106 -4.82 -11.05 -0.63
CA VAL A 106 -3.81 -10.13 -1.16
C VAL A 106 -2.64 -10.90 -1.79
N LEU A 107 -2.15 -11.93 -1.11
CA LEU A 107 -1.11 -12.83 -1.66
C LEU A 107 -1.55 -13.46 -2.98
N TYR A 108 -2.78 -14.00 -3.04
CA TYR A 108 -3.32 -14.58 -4.26
C TYR A 108 -3.41 -13.58 -5.42
N ILE A 109 -3.81 -12.33 -5.14
CA ILE A 109 -3.80 -11.25 -6.14
C ILE A 109 -2.37 -10.97 -6.60
N GLY A 110 -1.42 -10.86 -5.66
CA GLY A 110 0.00 -10.66 -5.96
C GLY A 110 0.58 -11.76 -6.84
N GLU A 111 0.28 -13.03 -6.54
CA GLU A 111 0.70 -14.17 -7.37
C GLU A 111 0.22 -14.06 -8.82
N ILE A 112 -1.06 -13.74 -9.02
CA ILE A 112 -1.65 -13.59 -10.36
C ILE A 112 -1.03 -12.40 -11.09
N GLU A 113 -0.93 -11.24 -10.44
CA GLU A 113 -0.46 -10.01 -11.07
C GLU A 113 1.04 -10.05 -11.39
N ILE A 114 1.87 -10.55 -10.46
CA ILE A 114 3.32 -10.67 -10.66
C ILE A 114 3.64 -11.71 -11.73
N LEU A 115 2.99 -12.87 -11.68
CA LEU A 115 3.27 -13.93 -12.67
C LEU A 115 2.81 -13.52 -14.07
N ASN A 116 1.67 -12.85 -14.20
CA ASN A 116 1.21 -12.30 -15.48
C ASN A 116 2.21 -11.30 -16.06
N SER A 117 2.78 -10.44 -15.21
CA SER A 117 3.79 -9.46 -15.64
C SER A 117 5.13 -10.15 -15.98
N ALA A 118 5.59 -11.10 -15.17
CA ALA A 118 6.84 -11.83 -15.39
C ALA A 118 6.81 -12.64 -16.70
N ILE A 119 5.70 -13.30 -17.02
CA ILE A 119 5.53 -14.02 -18.29
C ILE A 119 5.70 -13.08 -19.50
N LYS A 120 5.32 -11.82 -19.39
CA LYS A 120 5.49 -10.81 -20.44
C LYS A 120 6.91 -10.25 -20.50
N ILE A 121 7.54 -10.01 -19.34
CA ILE A 121 8.87 -9.38 -19.24
C ILE A 121 9.99 -10.39 -19.55
N CYS A 122 9.90 -11.60 -18.98
CA CYS A 122 10.96 -12.60 -19.08
C CYS A 122 10.41 -14.01 -19.41
N PRO A 123 9.73 -14.18 -20.56
CA PRO A 123 9.01 -15.42 -20.90
C PRO A 123 9.90 -16.65 -20.96
N LYS A 124 11.18 -16.50 -21.33
CA LYS A 124 12.12 -17.62 -21.42
C LYS A 124 12.56 -18.15 -20.05
N GLN A 125 12.56 -17.29 -19.03
CA GLN A 125 13.02 -17.64 -17.68
C GLN A 125 11.91 -18.24 -16.80
N VAL A 126 10.63 -17.97 -17.11
CA VAL A 126 9.51 -18.56 -16.38
C VAL A 126 9.34 -20.03 -16.81
N PRO A 127 9.37 -21.00 -15.88
CA PRO A 127 9.26 -22.42 -16.21
C PRO A 127 7.96 -22.75 -16.96
N SER A 128 8.05 -23.58 -18.02
CA SER A 128 6.91 -23.93 -18.87
C SER A 128 5.75 -24.56 -18.09
N LYS A 129 6.04 -25.38 -17.09
CA LYS A 129 5.04 -25.97 -16.19
C LYS A 129 4.25 -24.90 -15.42
N ILE A 130 4.92 -23.84 -14.98
CA ILE A 130 4.29 -22.72 -14.26
C ILE A 130 3.40 -21.91 -15.21
N LYS A 131 3.88 -21.60 -16.41
CA LYS A 131 3.07 -20.91 -17.45
C LYS A 131 1.77 -21.67 -17.74
N LYS A 132 1.87 -22.97 -18.01
CA LYS A 132 0.68 -23.81 -18.28
C LYS A 132 -0.30 -23.84 -17.11
N LYS A 133 0.20 -23.94 -15.86
CA LYS A 133 -0.64 -23.88 -14.66
C LYS A 133 -1.34 -22.53 -14.54
N PHE A 134 -0.63 -21.43 -14.82
CA PHE A 134 -1.15 -20.08 -14.78
C PHE A 134 -2.28 -19.86 -15.81
N GLU A 135 -2.07 -20.26 -17.06
CA GLU A 135 -3.08 -20.20 -18.12
C GLU A 135 -4.36 -20.93 -17.73
N ASN A 136 -4.23 -22.14 -17.19
CA ASN A 136 -5.37 -22.92 -16.69
C ASN A 136 -6.11 -22.17 -15.56
N THR A 137 -5.39 -21.51 -14.67
CA THR A 137 -5.98 -20.70 -13.59
C THR A 137 -6.74 -19.51 -14.15
N LEU A 138 -6.16 -18.76 -15.09
CA LEU A 138 -6.83 -17.64 -15.75
C LEU A 138 -8.12 -18.07 -16.47
N ASN A 139 -8.10 -19.21 -17.15
CA ASN A 139 -9.27 -19.75 -17.84
C ASN A 139 -10.40 -20.12 -16.85
N LYS A 140 -10.07 -20.67 -15.68
CA LYS A 140 -11.05 -20.91 -14.61
C LYS A 140 -11.67 -19.61 -14.10
N ILE A 141 -10.86 -18.58 -13.84
CA ILE A 141 -11.33 -17.26 -13.38
C ILE A 141 -12.28 -16.63 -14.42
N LYS A 142 -11.91 -16.66 -15.71
CA LYS A 142 -12.75 -16.15 -16.79
C LYS A 142 -14.12 -16.87 -16.86
N LYS A 143 -14.12 -18.21 -16.77
CA LYS A 143 -15.35 -19.01 -16.77
C LYS A 143 -16.26 -18.67 -15.57
N GLN A 144 -15.70 -18.43 -14.39
CA GLN A 144 -16.47 -18.04 -13.21
C GLN A 144 -17.09 -16.65 -13.33
N LYS A 145 -16.35 -15.67 -13.91
CA LYS A 145 -16.92 -14.33 -14.18
C LYS A 145 -18.09 -14.37 -15.13
N ASN A 146 -18.02 -15.19 -16.18
CA ASN A 146 -19.09 -15.29 -17.17
C ASN A 146 -20.36 -16.00 -16.64
N LYS A 147 -20.25 -16.80 -15.56
CA LYS A 147 -21.41 -17.44 -14.91
C LYS A 147 -22.14 -16.52 -13.92
N LYS A 148 -21.53 -15.39 -13.52
CA LYS A 148 -22.10 -14.43 -12.56
C LYS A 148 -22.75 -13.20 -13.24
N LYS A 149 -22.66 -13.11 -14.55
CA LYS A 149 -23.40 -12.16 -15.38
C LYS A 149 -24.67 -12.82 -15.91
#